data_9504308ce48ddf84d9b19e1a4af86a92
#
_entry.id   9504308ce48ddf84d9b19e1a4af86a92
#
_cell.length_a   1.000
_cell.length_b   1.000
_cell.length_c   1.000
_cell.angle_alpha   90.00
_cell.angle_beta   90.00
_cell.angle_gamma   90.00
#
_symmetry.space_group_name_H-M   'P 1'
#
loop_
_entity.id
_entity.type
_entity.pdbx_description
1 polymer ?
#
loop_
_entity_poly.entity_id
_entity_poly.type
_entity_poly.pdbx_seq_one_letter_code
_entity_poly.pdbx_strand_id
1 'polypeptide(L)'
;MGGTKSKPREAGQRSRSLDIAEGSHTPFPSLSASQTPSKSLESHRPANQPFGGNCDHSLFGGVNFSDTITSPQRTGPLAGGVTTFVALYDYESRTETDLSFKKGDRLQIVNNTEGDWWLARSLNSGHTGYIPSNYVAPSDSIQAEEWYFGKITRRESERLLLNQENPRGTFLVRESETTKGAYCLSVSDYDPNRGLNVKHYKIRKLDSGGFYITSRTQFSNLQQLVAYYSKHADGLCHRLTNVCPTSKPQTQGLAKDAWEIPRDSLRLELKLGQGCFGEVWMGTWNGTTRVAIKTLKPGTMSPEAFLQEAQVMKKLRHEKLVQLYAVVSEEPIYIVTEYMNGGSLLDYLKSDNGSCLRLPQLVDMAAQISSGMAYVERMNYVHRDLRAANILVGENLVCKVADFGLARLIEDNEYTARQGAKFPIKWTAPEAALYGRFTIKSDVWSFGILLTELTTKGRVPYPGMVNREVLDQVERGYRMPFPPGCPESLHDLMLQCWRKDPEERPTFEYLQAFLEDYFTATEPQYQPGDNL
;
A
#
# COMPACT_ATOMS: atom_id res chain seq x y z
N MET A 1 55.56 -15.27 48.34
CA MET A 1 55.00 -15.53 49.66
C MET A 1 53.50 -15.44 49.50
N GLY A 2 52.90 -16.51 49.37
CA GLY A 2 52.41 -17.48 50.35
C GLY A 2 50.96 -17.16 50.58
N GLY A 3 50.05 -17.89 50.37
CA GLY A 3 49.61 -19.28 50.38
C GLY A 3 48.15 -19.28 50.70
N THR A 4 47.48 -20.10 50.15
CA THR A 4 46.83 -21.39 50.23
C THR A 4 45.34 -21.36 50.53
N LYS A 5 44.58 -21.95 49.59
CA LYS A 5 43.69 -23.13 49.68
C LYS A 5 42.62 -23.09 50.78
N SER A 6 41.36 -23.40 50.52
CA SER A 6 40.83 -24.70 50.12
C SER A 6 39.31 -24.69 49.98
N LYS A 7 38.80 -25.43 49.03
CA LYS A 7 37.52 -26.15 49.02
C LYS A 7 37.66 -27.37 49.95
N PRO A 8 36.65 -28.20 50.29
CA PRO A 8 35.37 -28.50 49.62
C PRO A 8 34.22 -29.00 50.52
N ARG A 9 33.20 -29.61 49.84
CA ARG A 9 32.26 -30.73 50.14
C ARG A 9 30.85 -30.35 50.60
N GLU A 10 29.92 -30.70 49.79
CA GLU A 10 29.19 -31.92 49.43
C GLU A 10 28.22 -32.46 50.49
N ALA A 11 27.10 -32.86 49.94
CA ALA A 11 26.13 -33.90 50.31
C ALA A 11 24.85 -33.39 51.00
N GLY A 12 23.67 -33.81 50.67
CA GLY A 12 23.16 -34.87 49.78
C GLY A 12 21.66 -35.05 50.08
N GLN A 13 21.01 -35.41 49.02
CA GLN A 13 19.90 -36.37 48.88
C GLN A 13 18.83 -36.50 50.01
N ARG A 14 17.55 -36.42 49.64
CA ARG A 14 16.61 -37.55 49.41
C ARG A 14 15.17 -37.04 49.33
N SER A 15 14.58 -37.22 48.22
CA SER A 15 13.37 -37.94 47.83
C SER A 15 12.51 -38.51 48.95
N ARG A 16 11.21 -38.28 48.86
CA ARG A 16 10.16 -39.30 49.02
C ARG A 16 8.85 -38.85 48.43
N SER A 17 8.43 -39.61 47.45
CA SER A 17 7.07 -39.83 47.01
C SER A 17 6.23 -40.45 48.12
N LEU A 18 4.96 -40.19 48.09
CA LEU A 18 3.92 -41.16 48.47
C LEU A 18 2.61 -40.82 47.79
N ASP A 19 2.20 -41.80 47.08
CA ASP A 19 0.98 -42.10 46.36
C ASP A 19 -0.24 -42.30 47.28
N ILE A 20 -1.38 -42.50 46.53
CA ILE A 20 -2.60 -43.28 46.87
C ILE A 20 -3.71 -42.45 47.52
N ALA A 21 -4.97 -42.54 47.15
CA ALA A 21 -5.79 -43.35 46.23
C ALA A 21 -7.17 -42.73 46.08
N GLU A 22 -7.77 -42.90 44.89
CA GLU A 22 -9.04 -43.59 44.58
C GLU A 22 -10.32 -43.25 45.36
N GLY A 23 -11.39 -43.10 44.56
CA GLY A 23 -12.79 -43.28 44.93
C GLY A 23 -13.69 -42.38 44.08
N SER A 24 -14.04 -42.68 42.90
CA SER A 24 -15.16 -43.44 42.29
C SER A 24 -16.54 -42.88 42.62
N HIS A 25 -17.27 -42.48 41.64
CA HIS A 25 -18.57 -42.93 41.17
C HIS A 25 -19.34 -41.85 40.40
N THR A 26 -19.54 -42.13 39.13
CA THR A 26 -20.69 -41.66 38.32
C THR A 26 -22.02 -42.24 38.87
N PRO A 27 -23.22 -41.81 38.47
CA PRO A 27 -23.66 -41.88 37.06
C PRO A 27 -24.66 -40.80 36.59
N PHE A 28 -24.83 -40.80 35.28
CA PHE A 28 -25.93 -40.18 34.57
C PHE A 28 -27.32 -40.65 35.01
N PRO A 29 -28.42 -39.90 34.60
CA PRO A 29 -29.32 -40.52 33.64
C PRO A 29 -29.68 -39.65 32.44
N SER A 30 -29.77 -40.35 31.33
CA SER A 30 -30.45 -40.04 30.11
C SER A 30 -31.99 -40.13 30.26
N LEU A 31 -32.71 -39.34 29.44
CA LEU A 31 -34.03 -39.65 28.86
C LEU A 31 -34.35 -38.53 27.86
N SER A 32 -34.33 -38.80 26.61
CA SER A 32 -35.25 -39.38 25.60
C SER A 32 -36.24 -38.38 25.02
N ALA A 33 -36.01 -38.14 23.77
CA ALA A 33 -36.88 -38.01 22.61
C ALA A 33 -38.37 -37.76 22.72
N SER A 34 -38.90 -36.81 21.97
CA SER A 34 -40.11 -36.96 21.15
C SER A 34 -40.19 -35.83 20.12
N GLN A 35 -39.95 -36.10 18.85
CA GLN A 35 -40.94 -36.28 17.77
C GLN A 35 -41.60 -34.99 17.26
N THR A 36 -41.31 -34.78 16.00
CA THR A 36 -41.97 -33.92 15.00
C THR A 36 -43.46 -34.23 14.85
N PRO A 37 -44.26 -33.33 14.21
CA PRO A 37 -44.60 -33.68 12.85
C PRO A 37 -44.60 -32.50 11.83
N SER A 38 -44.20 -32.88 10.64
CA SER A 38 -44.36 -32.23 9.36
C SER A 38 -45.85 -31.97 9.01
N LYS A 39 -46.11 -30.86 8.30
CA LYS A 39 -47.16 -30.79 7.28
C LYS A 39 -46.72 -29.91 6.12
N SER A 40 -46.57 -30.60 5.01
CA SER A 40 -46.59 -30.10 3.65
C SER A 40 -47.99 -29.58 3.27
N LEU A 41 -48.04 -28.54 2.45
CA LEU A 41 -49.13 -28.39 1.46
C LEU A 41 -48.62 -27.58 0.26
N GLU A 42 -48.81 -28.20 -0.86
CA GLU A 42 -48.48 -27.81 -2.24
C GLU A 42 -49.39 -26.71 -2.81
N SER A 43 -48.83 -26.14 -3.87
CA SER A 43 -49.44 -25.75 -5.15
C SER A 43 -50.32 -24.50 -5.25
N HIS A 44 -49.89 -23.58 -6.11
CA HIS A 44 -50.47 -23.31 -7.43
C HIS A 44 -49.74 -22.14 -8.14
N ARG A 45 -49.19 -22.45 -9.32
CA ARG A 45 -48.97 -21.43 -10.37
C ARG A 45 -50.29 -21.17 -11.08
N PRO A 46 -50.51 -19.99 -11.68
CA PRO A 46 -50.46 -19.95 -13.13
C PRO A 46 -49.64 -18.77 -13.72
N ALA A 47 -49.25 -19.03 -14.94
CA ALA A 47 -48.55 -18.15 -15.84
C ALA A 47 -49.43 -17.00 -16.36
N ASN A 48 -48.81 -15.82 -16.60
CA ASN A 48 -48.91 -15.10 -17.88
C ASN A 48 -48.09 -13.80 -17.80
N GLN A 49 -47.27 -13.57 -18.81
CA GLN A 49 -46.60 -12.32 -19.20
C GLN A 49 -47.61 -11.37 -19.87
N PRO A 50 -47.19 -10.18 -20.35
CA PRO A 50 -46.07 -9.28 -20.03
C PRO A 50 -46.54 -7.81 -19.84
N PHE A 51 -45.78 -6.97 -19.17
CA PHE A 51 -45.68 -5.54 -19.50
C PHE A 51 -44.32 -4.96 -19.01
N GLY A 52 -43.68 -4.23 -19.91
CA GLY A 52 -42.41 -3.63 -19.71
C GLY A 52 -42.41 -2.51 -18.67
N GLY A 53 -41.29 -2.38 -18.00
CA GLY A 53 -40.98 -1.31 -17.08
C GLY A 53 -39.46 -1.34 -16.80
N ASN A 54 -38.76 -0.37 -17.39
CA ASN A 54 -37.38 -0.08 -17.09
C ASN A 54 -37.16 -0.03 -15.59
N CYS A 55 -36.36 -0.92 -15.07
CA CYS A 55 -35.70 -0.73 -13.78
C CYS A 55 -34.20 -0.67 -14.03
N ASP A 56 -33.69 0.54 -13.89
CA ASP A 56 -32.27 0.81 -13.75
C ASP A 56 -31.66 -0.05 -12.65
N HIS A 57 -30.92 -1.08 -13.03
CA HIS A 57 -29.94 -1.72 -12.18
C HIS A 57 -28.53 -1.25 -12.58
N SER A 58 -28.22 -0.01 -12.22
CA SER A 58 -26.85 0.48 -12.18
C SER A 58 -26.48 0.88 -10.75
N LEU A 59 -26.34 -0.11 -9.87
CA LEU A 59 -25.78 0.04 -8.52
C LEU A 59 -24.79 -1.09 -8.23
N PHE A 60 -23.81 -1.24 -9.11
CA PHE A 60 -22.49 -1.80 -8.79
C PHE A 60 -21.50 -1.12 -9.73
N GLY A 61 -21.16 0.11 -9.37
CA GLY A 61 -19.98 0.77 -9.90
C GLY A 61 -18.77 -0.03 -9.46
N GLY A 62 -18.22 -0.84 -10.36
CA GLY A 62 -16.91 -1.42 -10.19
C GLY A 62 -15.91 -0.28 -10.01
N VAL A 63 -15.39 -0.14 -8.82
CA VAL A 63 -14.30 0.80 -8.51
C VAL A 63 -13.05 0.20 -9.14
N ASN A 64 -12.65 0.74 -10.29
CA ASN A 64 -11.37 0.40 -10.91
C ASN A 64 -10.24 0.97 -10.07
N PHE A 65 -9.59 0.12 -9.29
CA PHE A 65 -8.41 0.45 -8.51
C PHE A 65 -7.15 0.27 -9.37
N SER A 66 -6.78 1.29 -10.09
CA SER A 66 -5.42 1.49 -10.57
C SER A 66 -4.96 2.92 -10.26
N ASP A 67 -4.94 3.23 -8.95
CA ASP A 67 -4.34 4.45 -8.46
C ASP A 67 -2.86 4.21 -8.20
N THR A 68 -2.06 4.23 -9.24
CA THR A 68 -0.63 4.46 -9.12
C THR A 68 -0.39 5.96 -9.04
N ILE A 69 0.32 6.40 -8.02
CA ILE A 69 0.70 7.80 -7.74
C ILE A 69 1.29 8.51 -8.97
N THR A 70 1.81 7.76 -9.91
CA THR A 70 2.51 8.25 -11.11
C THR A 70 1.68 8.22 -12.37
N SER A 71 0.43 7.73 -12.31
CA SER A 71 -0.46 7.72 -13.48
C SER A 71 -1.72 8.52 -13.17
N PRO A 72 -2.05 9.53 -13.97
CA PRO A 72 -3.35 10.18 -13.87
C PRO A 72 -4.45 9.12 -14.03
N GLN A 73 -5.44 9.10 -13.15
CA GLN A 73 -6.61 8.22 -13.30
C GLN A 73 -7.27 8.47 -14.65
N ARG A 74 -7.31 7.46 -15.50
CA ARG A 74 -7.71 7.56 -16.90
C ARG A 74 -8.85 6.62 -17.27
N THR A 75 -9.62 6.18 -16.30
CA THR A 75 -10.74 5.28 -16.52
C THR A 75 -12.03 6.07 -16.64
N GLY A 76 -12.49 6.25 -17.86
CA GLY A 76 -13.88 6.49 -18.18
C GLY A 76 -14.29 5.48 -19.26
N PRO A 77 -15.51 4.95 -19.23
CA PRO A 77 -15.99 4.17 -20.38
C PRO A 77 -15.93 5.04 -21.62
N LEU A 78 -15.73 4.43 -22.80
CA LEU A 78 -15.89 5.07 -24.11
C LEU A 78 -17.36 5.55 -24.31
N ALA A 79 -17.85 6.36 -23.39
CA ALA A 79 -19.10 7.06 -23.55
C ALA A 79 -18.81 8.32 -24.35
N GLY A 80 -19.02 8.24 -25.68
CA GLY A 80 -19.01 9.40 -26.54
C GLY A 80 -17.90 9.47 -27.59
N GLY A 81 -17.58 8.39 -28.29
CA GLY A 81 -16.97 8.48 -29.62
C GLY A 81 -15.48 8.84 -29.71
N VAL A 82 -14.74 9.01 -28.62
CA VAL A 82 -13.28 9.23 -28.68
C VAL A 82 -12.60 7.87 -28.83
N THR A 83 -12.15 7.57 -30.04
CA THR A 83 -11.46 6.32 -30.38
C THR A 83 -9.94 6.50 -30.48
N THR A 84 -9.45 7.74 -30.52
CA THR A 84 -8.02 8.04 -30.70
C THR A 84 -7.38 8.45 -29.39
N PHE A 85 -6.31 7.77 -29.04
CA PHE A 85 -5.51 7.98 -27.84
C PHE A 85 -4.06 8.28 -28.22
N VAL A 86 -3.33 8.95 -27.34
CA VAL A 86 -1.91 9.19 -27.47
C VAL A 86 -1.15 8.41 -26.40
N ALA A 87 -0.03 7.83 -26.80
CA ALA A 87 0.87 7.13 -25.89
C ALA A 87 1.65 8.14 -25.02
N LEU A 88 1.66 7.92 -23.75
CA LEU A 88 2.35 8.78 -22.77
C LEU A 88 3.74 8.26 -22.42
N TYR A 89 3.95 6.98 -22.63
CA TYR A 89 5.19 6.27 -22.33
C TYR A 89 5.51 5.32 -23.46
N ASP A 90 6.80 4.97 -23.59
CA ASP A 90 7.23 3.90 -24.47
C ASP A 90 6.79 2.55 -23.91
N TYR A 91 6.27 1.69 -24.77
CA TYR A 91 5.95 0.31 -24.42
C TYR A 91 6.56 -0.66 -25.43
N GLU A 92 7.28 -1.65 -24.93
CA GLU A 92 7.77 -2.78 -25.71
C GLU A 92 6.92 -4.00 -25.42
N SER A 93 6.43 -4.64 -26.47
CA SER A 93 5.62 -5.86 -26.37
C SER A 93 6.38 -6.95 -25.62
N ARG A 94 5.67 -7.66 -24.76
CA ARG A 94 6.19 -8.79 -23.98
C ARG A 94 5.71 -10.12 -24.54
N THR A 95 4.65 -10.09 -25.32
CA THR A 95 4.05 -11.25 -25.97
C THR A 95 3.80 -10.94 -27.44
N GLU A 96 3.59 -11.96 -28.25
CA GLU A 96 3.26 -11.78 -29.67
C GLU A 96 1.91 -11.06 -29.90
N THR A 97 1.06 -11.02 -28.88
CA THR A 97 -0.26 -10.36 -28.94
C THR A 97 -0.25 -8.92 -28.47
N ASP A 98 0.84 -8.43 -27.88
CA ASP A 98 0.97 -7.04 -27.43
C ASP A 98 1.41 -6.13 -28.60
N LEU A 99 1.01 -4.86 -28.51
CA LEU A 99 1.42 -3.83 -29.47
C LEU A 99 2.51 -2.95 -28.86
N SER A 100 3.69 -2.93 -29.48
CA SER A 100 4.76 -1.98 -29.12
C SER A 100 4.47 -0.60 -29.69
N PHE A 101 4.80 0.45 -28.91
CA PHE A 101 4.65 1.84 -29.33
C PHE A 101 5.62 2.76 -28.60
N LYS A 102 5.82 3.95 -29.14
CA LYS A 102 6.62 5.01 -28.54
C LYS A 102 5.74 6.12 -27.98
N LYS A 103 6.25 6.84 -27.00
CA LYS A 103 5.61 8.04 -26.47
C LYS A 103 5.27 9.00 -27.60
N GLY A 104 4.04 9.50 -27.64
CA GLY A 104 3.52 10.36 -28.69
C GLY A 104 2.83 9.63 -29.85
N ASP A 105 2.95 8.30 -29.93
CA ASP A 105 2.23 7.54 -30.94
C ASP A 105 0.72 7.63 -30.76
N ARG A 106 0.01 7.71 -31.88
CA ARG A 106 -1.46 7.71 -31.88
C ARG A 106 -1.99 6.30 -32.07
N LEU A 107 -2.91 5.93 -31.20
CA LEU A 107 -3.50 4.61 -31.12
C LEU A 107 -5.02 4.72 -31.20
N GLN A 108 -5.63 3.89 -32.03
CA GLN A 108 -7.07 3.73 -32.10
C GLN A 108 -7.50 2.59 -31.18
N ILE A 109 -8.35 2.85 -30.20
CA ILE A 109 -8.88 1.80 -29.31
C ILE A 109 -9.96 1.02 -30.06
N VAL A 110 -9.77 -0.29 -30.13
CA VAL A 110 -10.68 -1.24 -30.77
C VAL A 110 -11.61 -1.87 -29.72
N ASN A 111 -11.05 -2.25 -28.59
CA ASN A 111 -11.80 -2.83 -27.46
C ASN A 111 -11.16 -2.42 -26.12
N ASN A 112 -11.98 -1.97 -25.17
CA ASN A 112 -11.57 -1.57 -23.82
C ASN A 112 -12.39 -2.28 -22.72
N THR A 113 -13.06 -3.37 -23.05
CA THR A 113 -13.95 -4.08 -22.13
C THR A 113 -13.21 -5.09 -21.25
N GLU A 114 -11.95 -5.39 -21.53
CA GLU A 114 -11.14 -6.41 -20.86
C GLU A 114 -10.20 -5.80 -19.80
N GLY A 115 -10.75 -5.04 -18.87
CA GLY A 115 -10.00 -4.53 -17.72
C GLY A 115 -8.91 -3.51 -18.08
N ASP A 116 -7.70 -3.69 -17.54
CA ASP A 116 -6.59 -2.74 -17.65
C ASP A 116 -5.84 -2.81 -18.99
N TRP A 117 -6.26 -3.70 -19.90
CA TRP A 117 -5.64 -3.88 -21.20
C TRP A 117 -6.66 -3.74 -22.31
N TRP A 118 -6.28 -2.92 -23.22
CA TRP A 118 -7.16 -2.58 -24.30
C TRP A 118 -6.58 -3.07 -25.61
N LEU A 119 -7.43 -3.60 -26.45
CA LEU A 119 -7.05 -3.90 -27.82
C LEU A 119 -6.99 -2.58 -28.60
N ALA A 120 -5.83 -2.25 -29.13
CA ALA A 120 -5.60 -1.01 -29.87
C ALA A 120 -4.91 -1.28 -31.21
N ARG A 121 -5.12 -0.35 -32.14
CA ARG A 121 -4.46 -0.33 -33.44
C ARG A 121 -3.55 0.89 -33.52
N SER A 122 -2.29 0.69 -33.86
CA SER A 122 -1.37 1.78 -34.14
C SER A 122 -1.78 2.50 -35.44
N LEU A 123 -1.94 3.82 -35.37
CA LEU A 123 -2.21 4.63 -36.54
C LEU A 123 -0.95 4.85 -37.42
N ASN A 124 0.24 4.62 -36.85
CA ASN A 124 1.51 4.75 -37.55
C ASN A 124 1.87 3.49 -38.32
N SER A 125 1.74 2.31 -37.72
CA SER A 125 2.14 1.02 -38.31
C SER A 125 0.98 0.18 -38.84
N GLY A 126 -0.25 0.48 -38.44
CA GLY A 126 -1.45 -0.30 -38.75
C GLY A 126 -1.58 -1.61 -38.00
N HIS A 127 -0.58 -2.02 -37.19
CA HIS A 127 -0.61 -3.23 -36.39
C HIS A 127 -1.61 -3.11 -35.24
N THR A 128 -2.20 -4.23 -34.87
CA THR A 128 -3.17 -4.33 -33.77
C THR A 128 -2.63 -5.27 -32.69
N GLY A 129 -2.80 -4.89 -31.43
CA GLY A 129 -2.41 -5.72 -30.28
C GLY A 129 -2.85 -5.10 -28.97
N TYR A 130 -2.59 -5.80 -27.87
CA TYR A 130 -2.95 -5.33 -26.54
C TYR A 130 -1.97 -4.27 -26.03
N ILE A 131 -2.53 -3.25 -25.37
CA ILE A 131 -1.80 -2.15 -24.77
C ILE A 131 -2.25 -1.93 -23.31
N PRO A 132 -1.36 -1.50 -22.40
CA PRO A 132 -1.76 -1.13 -21.06
C PRO A 132 -2.56 0.19 -21.07
N SER A 133 -3.76 0.18 -20.49
CA SER A 133 -4.67 1.34 -20.48
C SER A 133 -4.07 2.58 -19.80
N ASN A 134 -3.22 2.36 -18.80
CA ASN A 134 -2.54 3.43 -18.07
C ASN A 134 -1.34 4.06 -18.79
N TYR A 135 -1.02 3.58 -20.01
CA TYR A 135 0.04 4.15 -20.87
C TYR A 135 -0.50 5.12 -21.92
N VAL A 136 -1.81 5.27 -21.99
CA VAL A 136 -2.45 6.08 -23.03
C VAL A 136 -3.49 7.04 -22.46
N ALA A 137 -3.74 8.14 -23.15
CA ALA A 137 -4.80 9.10 -22.84
C ALA A 137 -5.53 9.53 -24.10
N PRO A 138 -6.80 10.00 -23.98
CA PRO A 138 -7.51 10.60 -25.10
C PRO A 138 -6.69 11.74 -25.72
N SER A 139 -6.51 11.75 -27.04
CA SER A 139 -5.54 12.64 -27.73
C SER A 139 -5.74 14.13 -27.46
N ASP A 140 -6.98 14.56 -27.28
CA ASP A 140 -7.31 15.99 -27.16
C ASP A 140 -7.77 16.35 -25.73
N SER A 141 -7.30 15.61 -24.71
CA SER A 141 -7.66 15.81 -23.31
C SER A 141 -6.50 16.35 -22.49
N ILE A 142 -6.82 16.97 -21.33
CA ILE A 142 -5.79 17.39 -20.35
C ILE A 142 -5.00 16.20 -19.79
N GLN A 143 -5.57 15.00 -19.85
CA GLN A 143 -4.91 13.76 -19.42
C GLN A 143 -3.74 13.38 -20.33
N ALA A 144 -3.68 13.92 -21.55
CA ALA A 144 -2.55 13.76 -22.45
C ALA A 144 -1.37 14.67 -22.11
N GLU A 145 -1.58 15.69 -21.28
CA GLU A 145 -0.56 16.64 -20.89
C GLU A 145 0.39 16.07 -19.84
N GLU A 146 1.69 16.21 -20.05
CA GLU A 146 2.72 15.66 -19.13
C GLU A 146 2.65 16.25 -17.71
N TRP A 147 2.20 17.49 -17.60
CA TRP A 147 2.07 18.19 -16.32
C TRP A 147 0.78 17.85 -15.55
N TYR A 148 -0.13 17.04 -16.09
CA TYR A 148 -1.37 16.68 -15.43
C TYR A 148 -1.26 15.35 -14.68
N PHE A 149 -1.37 15.40 -13.37
CA PHE A 149 -1.19 14.27 -12.47
C PHE A 149 -2.51 13.69 -11.92
N GLY A 150 -3.68 14.23 -12.33
CA GLY A 150 -4.98 13.70 -11.91
C GLY A 150 -5.25 13.87 -10.41
N LYS A 151 -5.77 12.82 -9.80
CA LYS A 151 -6.18 12.80 -8.38
C LYS A 151 -5.05 12.36 -7.46
N ILE A 152 -3.92 13.01 -7.49
CA ILE A 152 -2.91 12.82 -6.46
C ILE A 152 -3.16 13.75 -5.28
N THR A 153 -2.78 13.31 -4.07
CA THR A 153 -2.90 14.12 -2.86
C THR A 153 -1.91 15.29 -2.86
N ARG A 154 -2.19 16.29 -2.04
CA ARG A 154 -1.25 17.40 -1.80
C ARG A 154 0.11 16.87 -1.35
N ARG A 155 0.11 15.96 -0.38
CA ARG A 155 1.32 15.38 0.17
C ARG A 155 2.12 14.60 -0.88
N GLU A 156 1.41 13.89 -1.75
CA GLU A 156 2.02 13.19 -2.88
C GLU A 156 2.70 14.17 -3.84
N SER A 157 2.02 15.25 -4.18
CA SER A 157 2.59 16.30 -5.03
C SER A 157 3.81 16.96 -4.39
N GLU A 158 3.80 17.17 -3.07
CA GLU A 158 4.96 17.67 -2.33
C GLU A 158 6.13 16.69 -2.38
N ARG A 159 5.89 15.39 -2.17
CA ARG A 159 6.94 14.36 -2.24
C ARG A 159 7.60 14.31 -3.62
N LEU A 160 6.80 14.36 -4.69
CA LEU A 160 7.32 14.36 -6.05
C LEU A 160 8.15 15.60 -6.36
N LEU A 161 7.70 16.78 -5.91
CA LEU A 161 8.33 18.06 -6.21
C LEU A 161 9.55 18.37 -5.33
N LEU A 162 9.64 17.81 -4.11
CA LEU A 162 10.75 17.99 -3.18
C LEU A 162 11.97 17.13 -3.51
N ASN A 163 11.98 16.42 -4.62
CA ASN A 163 13.18 15.75 -5.10
C ASN A 163 14.29 16.78 -5.38
N GLN A 164 15.50 16.53 -4.85
CA GLN A 164 16.65 17.42 -4.98
C GLN A 164 17.10 17.68 -6.42
N GLU A 165 16.75 16.79 -7.34
CA GLU A 165 17.02 16.94 -8.77
C GLU A 165 16.08 17.92 -9.48
N ASN A 166 14.97 18.30 -8.84
CA ASN A 166 14.01 19.22 -9.41
C ASN A 166 14.48 20.66 -9.26
N PRO A 167 14.71 21.39 -10.35
CA PRO A 167 15.03 22.81 -10.28
C PRO A 167 13.84 23.62 -9.76
N ARG A 168 14.11 24.80 -9.21
CA ARG A 168 13.08 25.76 -8.80
C ARG A 168 12.13 26.07 -9.95
N GLY A 169 10.83 26.06 -9.67
CA GLY A 169 9.78 26.25 -10.70
C GLY A 169 9.33 24.96 -11.36
N THR A 170 9.86 23.79 -10.96
CA THR A 170 9.28 22.49 -11.37
C THR A 170 7.85 22.38 -10.85
N PHE A 171 6.93 21.93 -11.69
CA PHE A 171 5.52 22.00 -11.38
C PHE A 171 4.73 20.78 -11.86
N LEU A 172 3.52 20.66 -11.31
CA LEU A 172 2.48 19.75 -11.76
C LEU A 172 1.08 20.38 -11.52
N VAL A 173 0.10 19.91 -12.25
CA VAL A 173 -1.32 20.23 -12.03
C VAL A 173 -2.05 18.96 -11.60
N ARG A 174 -2.81 19.05 -10.51
CA ARG A 174 -3.60 17.96 -9.95
C ARG A 174 -5.05 18.38 -9.70
N GLU A 175 -5.93 17.41 -9.49
CA GLU A 175 -7.29 17.71 -9.05
C GLU A 175 -7.28 18.23 -7.61
N SER A 176 -8.23 19.09 -7.28
CA SER A 176 -8.38 19.60 -5.92
C SER A 176 -9.05 18.56 -5.02
N GLU A 177 -8.46 18.28 -3.87
CA GLU A 177 -9.02 17.36 -2.87
C GLU A 177 -10.27 17.94 -2.20
N THR A 178 -10.31 19.26 -2.02
CA THR A 178 -11.37 19.95 -1.28
C THR A 178 -12.53 20.42 -2.13
N THR A 179 -12.36 20.52 -3.45
CA THR A 179 -13.37 21.11 -4.34
C THR A 179 -13.49 20.28 -5.61
N LYS A 180 -14.58 19.54 -5.72
CA LYS A 180 -14.87 18.70 -6.90
C LYS A 180 -14.86 19.54 -8.19
N GLY A 181 -14.10 19.11 -9.18
CA GLY A 181 -13.99 19.77 -10.50
C GLY A 181 -13.08 21.00 -10.52
N ALA A 182 -12.40 21.35 -9.44
CA ALA A 182 -11.33 22.34 -9.39
C ALA A 182 -9.95 21.66 -9.48
N TYR A 183 -8.92 22.46 -9.79
CA TYR A 183 -7.55 21.99 -9.91
C TYR A 183 -6.62 22.75 -8.97
N CYS A 184 -5.44 22.20 -8.75
CA CYS A 184 -4.35 22.84 -8.01
C CYS A 184 -3.06 22.78 -8.84
N LEU A 185 -2.39 23.91 -8.96
CA LEU A 185 -1.04 24.00 -9.46
C LEU A 185 -0.08 23.89 -8.27
N SER A 186 0.83 22.93 -8.30
CA SER A 186 1.87 22.76 -7.27
C SER A 186 3.22 23.05 -7.90
N VAL A 187 4.03 23.91 -7.25
CA VAL A 187 5.31 24.42 -7.79
C VAL A 187 6.40 24.30 -6.76
N SER A 188 7.56 23.75 -7.13
CA SER A 188 8.73 23.73 -6.27
C SER A 188 9.33 25.13 -6.12
N ASP A 189 9.65 25.50 -4.91
CA ASP A 189 10.25 26.78 -4.55
C ASP A 189 11.45 26.59 -3.61
N TYR A 190 12.29 27.61 -3.51
CA TYR A 190 13.42 27.62 -2.61
C TYR A 190 13.42 28.90 -1.77
N ASP A 191 13.35 28.75 -0.48
CA ASP A 191 13.46 29.81 0.50
C ASP A 191 14.83 29.75 1.16
N PRO A 192 15.60 30.86 1.21
CA PRO A 192 16.93 30.87 1.83
C PRO A 192 16.95 30.43 3.30
N ASN A 193 15.86 30.63 4.03
CA ASN A 193 15.75 30.30 5.45
C ASN A 193 15.17 28.92 5.71
N ARG A 194 14.29 28.42 4.82
CA ARG A 194 13.53 27.18 4.99
C ARG A 194 13.98 26.06 4.04
N GLY A 195 14.79 26.38 3.03
CA GLY A 195 15.23 25.44 2.00
C GLY A 195 14.16 25.17 0.94
N LEU A 196 14.23 23.98 0.34
CA LEU A 196 13.32 23.53 -0.68
C LEU A 196 11.90 23.36 -0.09
N ASN A 197 10.90 23.91 -0.75
CA ASN A 197 9.50 23.84 -0.36
C ASN A 197 8.58 23.81 -1.58
N VAL A 198 7.29 23.54 -1.39
CA VAL A 198 6.29 23.51 -2.45
C VAL A 198 5.19 24.53 -2.17
N LYS A 199 4.82 25.28 -3.18
CA LYS A 199 3.69 26.23 -3.15
C LYS A 199 2.54 25.66 -3.96
N HIS A 200 1.32 25.77 -3.40
CA HIS A 200 0.09 25.29 -4.02
C HIS A 200 -0.84 26.44 -4.34
N TYR A 201 -1.31 26.47 -5.57
CA TYR A 201 -2.18 27.50 -6.10
C TYR A 201 -3.49 26.89 -6.56
N LYS A 202 -4.61 27.30 -5.98
CA LYS A 202 -5.91 26.82 -6.40
C LYS A 202 -6.25 27.41 -7.77
N ILE A 203 -6.54 26.55 -8.73
CA ILE A 203 -7.06 26.94 -10.05
C ILE A 203 -8.58 26.91 -9.96
N ARG A 204 -9.20 28.07 -10.03
CA ARG A 204 -10.65 28.24 -9.96
C ARG A 204 -11.25 28.14 -11.36
N LYS A 205 -12.47 27.64 -11.45
CA LYS A 205 -13.24 27.56 -12.68
C LYS A 205 -14.25 28.70 -12.72
N LEU A 206 -14.37 29.33 -13.88
CA LEU A 206 -15.41 30.33 -14.16
C LEU A 206 -16.71 29.62 -14.53
N ASP A 207 -17.86 30.25 -14.26
CA ASP A 207 -19.16 29.75 -14.70
C ASP A 207 -19.27 29.67 -16.22
N SER A 208 -18.52 30.52 -16.93
CA SER A 208 -18.34 30.49 -18.40
C SER A 208 -17.45 29.37 -18.92
N GLY A 209 -16.85 28.55 -18.03
CA GLY A 209 -16.00 27.39 -18.39
C GLY A 209 -14.50 27.68 -18.43
N GLY A 210 -14.04 28.91 -18.23
CA GLY A 210 -12.62 29.27 -18.16
C GLY A 210 -11.97 28.96 -16.81
N PHE A 211 -10.65 29.21 -16.70
CA PHE A 211 -9.82 28.94 -15.55
C PHE A 211 -8.99 30.16 -15.16
N TYR A 212 -8.72 30.32 -13.85
CA TYR A 212 -7.85 31.37 -13.33
C TYR A 212 -7.23 31.00 -11.99
N ILE A 213 -6.07 31.58 -11.71
CA ILE A 213 -5.45 31.56 -10.39
C ILE A 213 -5.74 32.90 -9.71
N THR A 214 -5.45 34.01 -10.40
CA THR A 214 -5.79 35.37 -10.00
C THR A 214 -6.94 35.89 -10.88
N SER A 215 -7.86 36.66 -10.32
CA SER A 215 -9.03 37.19 -11.06
C SER A 215 -8.65 38.12 -12.22
N ARG A 216 -7.43 38.64 -12.22
CA ARG A 216 -6.93 39.57 -13.24
C ARG A 216 -6.66 38.88 -14.59
N THR A 217 -6.29 37.60 -14.56
CA THR A 217 -5.85 36.87 -15.75
C THR A 217 -6.64 35.57 -15.86
N GLN A 218 -7.45 35.47 -16.91
CA GLN A 218 -8.35 34.35 -17.15
C GLN A 218 -7.98 33.61 -18.43
N PHE A 219 -8.17 32.29 -18.46
CA PHE A 219 -7.78 31.42 -19.56
C PHE A 219 -8.94 30.52 -19.98
N SER A 220 -9.06 30.25 -21.27
CA SER A 220 -10.12 29.36 -21.78
C SER A 220 -9.89 27.89 -21.41
N ASN A 221 -8.63 27.48 -21.21
CA ASN A 221 -8.26 26.12 -20.86
C ASN A 221 -6.97 26.09 -20.01
N LEU A 222 -6.67 24.92 -19.42
CA LEU A 222 -5.49 24.74 -18.58
C LEU A 222 -4.18 24.84 -19.36
N GLN A 223 -4.17 24.46 -20.64
CA GLN A 223 -2.99 24.56 -21.49
C GLN A 223 -2.53 26.01 -21.65
N GLN A 224 -3.48 26.92 -21.89
CA GLN A 224 -3.19 28.36 -21.97
C GLN A 224 -2.70 28.92 -20.64
N LEU A 225 -3.30 28.48 -19.52
CA LEU A 225 -2.88 28.87 -18.19
C LEU A 225 -1.42 28.45 -17.95
N VAL A 226 -1.08 27.18 -18.18
CA VAL A 226 0.28 26.67 -18.03
C VAL A 226 1.26 27.40 -18.95
N ALA A 227 0.89 27.60 -20.22
CA ALA A 227 1.73 28.33 -21.19
C ALA A 227 2.00 29.77 -20.76
N TYR A 228 1.03 30.45 -20.17
CA TYR A 228 1.19 31.82 -19.66
C TYR A 228 2.16 31.86 -18.46
N TYR A 229 1.91 31.02 -17.46
CA TYR A 229 2.75 30.99 -16.25
C TYR A 229 4.14 30.39 -16.49
N SER A 230 4.38 29.71 -17.59
CA SER A 230 5.73 29.33 -18.04
C SER A 230 6.54 30.53 -18.52
N LYS A 231 5.88 31.59 -18.96
CA LYS A 231 6.52 32.84 -19.42
C LYS A 231 6.56 33.91 -18.34
N HIS A 232 5.52 34.00 -17.53
CA HIS A 232 5.30 35.05 -16.52
C HIS A 232 5.05 34.44 -15.16
N ALA A 233 5.71 34.93 -14.11
CA ALA A 233 5.45 34.46 -12.74
C ALA A 233 4.10 34.96 -12.22
N ASP A 234 3.75 36.22 -12.46
CA ASP A 234 2.48 36.90 -12.21
C ASP A 234 1.76 36.43 -10.92
N GLY A 235 2.41 36.60 -9.76
CA GLY A 235 1.89 36.19 -8.46
C GLY A 235 2.25 34.77 -8.02
N LEU A 236 2.88 33.96 -8.88
CA LEU A 236 3.48 32.69 -8.46
C LEU A 236 4.84 32.94 -7.79
N CYS A 237 5.25 32.00 -6.95
CA CYS A 237 6.59 32.02 -6.31
C CYS A 237 7.76 32.00 -7.34
N HIS A 238 7.51 31.41 -8.51
CA HIS A 238 8.44 31.33 -9.63
C HIS A 238 7.64 31.07 -10.92
N ARG A 239 8.16 31.47 -12.09
CA ARG A 239 7.62 31.01 -13.37
C ARG A 239 7.76 29.49 -13.46
N LEU A 240 6.85 28.84 -14.16
CA LEU A 240 6.92 27.40 -14.41
C LEU A 240 8.11 27.09 -15.31
N THR A 241 8.94 26.14 -14.91
CA THR A 241 10.14 25.75 -15.64
C THR A 241 9.99 24.35 -16.22
N ASN A 242 10.20 23.34 -15.41
CA ASN A 242 10.19 21.94 -15.82
C ASN A 242 8.90 21.28 -15.34
N VAL A 243 8.39 20.37 -16.14
CA VAL A 243 7.33 19.47 -15.68
C VAL A 243 7.92 18.50 -14.66
N CYS A 244 7.20 18.23 -13.57
CA CYS A 244 7.61 17.24 -12.58
C CYS A 244 7.81 15.87 -13.26
N PRO A 245 8.96 15.22 -13.09
CA PRO A 245 9.21 13.92 -13.68
C PRO A 245 8.19 12.89 -13.20
N THR A 246 7.69 12.07 -14.10
CA THR A 246 6.83 10.92 -13.80
C THR A 246 7.60 9.64 -14.00
N SER A 247 7.53 8.72 -13.06
CA SER A 247 7.96 7.37 -13.32
C SER A 247 6.97 6.65 -14.23
N LYS A 248 7.52 5.81 -15.10
CA LYS A 248 6.75 4.97 -16.00
C LYS A 248 5.86 4.04 -15.19
N PRO A 249 4.53 4.00 -15.43
CA PRO A 249 3.66 3.07 -14.72
C PRO A 249 4.11 1.65 -14.93
N GLN A 250 4.02 0.84 -13.88
CA GLN A 250 4.34 -0.56 -14.03
C GLN A 250 3.23 -1.26 -14.82
N THR A 251 3.59 -1.88 -15.93
CA THR A 251 2.73 -2.79 -16.65
C THR A 251 2.76 -4.12 -15.94
N GLN A 252 1.82 -4.32 -15.04
CA GLN A 252 1.67 -5.62 -14.41
C GLN A 252 1.19 -6.64 -15.43
N GLY A 253 1.80 -7.83 -15.34
CA GLY A 253 1.57 -8.92 -16.25
C GLY A 253 0.12 -9.15 -16.60
N LEU A 254 -0.19 -8.87 -17.81
CA LEU A 254 -1.33 -9.38 -18.48
C LEU A 254 -1.00 -10.72 -18.99
N ALA A 255 -1.50 -11.60 -18.32
CA ALA A 255 -1.63 -12.89 -18.94
C ALA A 255 -3.03 -13.39 -18.66
N LYS A 256 -3.67 -13.84 -19.66
CA LYS A 256 -4.69 -14.84 -19.56
C LYS A 256 -4.13 -15.90 -18.59
N ASP A 257 -4.57 -15.91 -17.35
CA ASP A 257 -4.23 -16.90 -16.31
C ASP A 257 -2.75 -17.09 -15.93
N ALA A 258 -1.82 -16.31 -16.36
CA ALA A 258 -0.43 -16.66 -16.17
C ALA A 258 0.30 -15.75 -15.19
N TRP A 259 0.00 -15.91 -13.94
CA TRP A 259 0.97 -15.67 -12.87
C TRP A 259 2.16 -16.65 -12.99
N GLU A 260 1.98 -17.75 -13.72
CA GLU A 260 2.98 -18.78 -13.95
C GLU A 260 3.91 -18.39 -15.10
N ILE A 261 5.22 -18.37 -14.85
CA ILE A 261 6.24 -18.06 -15.85
C ILE A 261 7.31 -19.16 -15.90
N PRO A 262 7.98 -19.32 -17.05
CA PRO A 262 9.13 -20.22 -17.15
C PRO A 262 10.29 -19.73 -16.25
N ARG A 263 10.94 -20.64 -15.57
CA ARG A 263 12.08 -20.33 -14.68
C ARG A 263 13.25 -19.67 -15.40
N ASP A 264 13.54 -20.08 -16.62
CA ASP A 264 14.61 -19.56 -17.47
C ASP A 264 14.37 -18.11 -17.93
N SER A 265 13.13 -17.61 -17.78
CA SER A 265 12.86 -16.17 -17.94
C SER A 265 13.43 -15.31 -16.81
N LEU A 266 13.87 -15.93 -15.69
CA LEU A 266 14.41 -15.27 -14.51
C LEU A 266 15.91 -15.48 -14.39
N ARG A 267 16.64 -14.41 -14.09
CA ARG A 267 18.05 -14.45 -13.74
C ARG A 267 18.24 -13.92 -12.31
N LEU A 268 18.72 -14.76 -11.41
CA LEU A 268 19.10 -14.37 -10.05
C LEU A 268 20.48 -13.71 -10.08
N GLU A 269 20.63 -12.53 -9.50
CA GLU A 269 21.86 -11.73 -9.60
C GLU A 269 22.51 -11.46 -8.25
N LEU A 270 21.75 -10.94 -7.28
CA LEU A 270 22.26 -10.54 -5.97
C LEU A 270 21.36 -11.08 -4.87
N LYS A 271 21.95 -11.82 -3.92
CA LYS A 271 21.23 -12.27 -2.73
C LYS A 271 20.99 -11.07 -1.80
N LEU A 272 19.72 -10.75 -1.55
CA LEU A 272 19.30 -9.65 -0.69
C LEU A 272 19.19 -10.06 0.77
N GLY A 273 18.77 -11.31 1.02
CA GLY A 273 18.59 -11.82 2.37
C GLY A 273 18.31 -13.31 2.43
N GLN A 274 18.30 -13.81 3.66
CA GLN A 274 17.96 -15.20 3.94
C GLN A 274 17.09 -15.26 5.18
N GLY A 275 15.88 -15.84 5.03
CA GLY A 275 14.96 -16.12 6.11
C GLY A 275 14.98 -17.59 6.54
N CYS A 276 14.10 -17.91 7.48
CA CYS A 276 13.92 -19.28 7.98
C CYS A 276 13.46 -20.25 6.88
N PHE A 277 12.67 -19.76 5.92
CA PHE A 277 11.97 -20.57 4.92
C PHE A 277 12.59 -20.51 3.54
N GLY A 278 13.50 -19.57 3.30
CA GLY A 278 14.12 -19.40 1.98
C GLY A 278 15.00 -18.18 1.87
N GLU A 279 15.31 -17.82 0.65
CA GLU A 279 16.18 -16.72 0.30
C GLU A 279 15.40 -15.69 -0.53
N VAL A 280 15.83 -14.43 -0.47
CA VAL A 280 15.34 -13.36 -1.33
C VAL A 280 16.48 -12.86 -2.19
N TRP A 281 16.27 -12.83 -3.49
CA TRP A 281 17.23 -12.41 -4.48
C TRP A 281 16.73 -11.19 -5.26
N MET A 282 17.59 -10.29 -5.60
CA MET A 282 17.40 -9.37 -6.70
C MET A 282 17.79 -10.07 -7.98
N GLY A 283 16.99 -9.89 -9.00
CA GLY A 283 17.23 -10.48 -10.30
C GLY A 283 16.55 -9.72 -11.43
N THR A 284 16.64 -10.27 -12.61
CA THR A 284 16.06 -9.70 -13.81
C THR A 284 15.07 -10.68 -14.45
N TRP A 285 13.90 -10.21 -14.81
CA TRP A 285 12.87 -10.95 -15.55
C TRP A 285 12.89 -10.53 -17.01
N ASN A 286 12.92 -11.50 -17.92
CA ASN A 286 13.02 -11.29 -19.37
C ASN A 286 14.18 -10.35 -19.77
N GLY A 287 15.27 -10.35 -19.00
CA GLY A 287 16.46 -9.55 -19.29
C GLY A 287 16.32 -8.02 -19.10
N THR A 288 15.14 -7.52 -18.78
CA THR A 288 14.85 -6.08 -18.74
C THR A 288 14.26 -5.59 -17.42
N THR A 289 13.40 -6.38 -16.79
CA THR A 289 12.65 -5.95 -15.60
C THR A 289 13.34 -6.41 -14.33
N ARG A 290 13.79 -5.45 -13.49
CA ARG A 290 14.35 -5.76 -12.18
C ARG A 290 13.25 -6.22 -11.22
N VAL A 291 13.48 -7.37 -10.56
CA VAL A 291 12.51 -8.04 -9.69
C VAL A 291 13.15 -8.50 -8.39
N ALA A 292 12.33 -8.71 -7.37
CA ALA A 292 12.68 -9.49 -6.18
C ALA A 292 12.12 -10.92 -6.33
N ILE A 293 12.94 -11.90 -6.02
CA ILE A 293 12.62 -13.32 -6.18
C ILE A 293 12.77 -13.98 -4.82
N LYS A 294 11.64 -14.38 -4.23
CA LYS A 294 11.60 -15.15 -2.99
C LYS A 294 11.61 -16.63 -3.33
N THR A 295 12.58 -17.36 -2.81
CA THR A 295 12.75 -18.79 -3.09
C THR A 295 12.38 -19.61 -1.86
N LEU A 296 11.78 -20.78 -2.06
CA LEU A 296 11.52 -21.74 -0.99
C LEU A 296 12.74 -22.65 -0.81
N LYS A 297 13.21 -22.78 0.42
CA LYS A 297 14.23 -23.77 0.76
C LYS A 297 13.57 -25.13 0.97
N PRO A 298 14.01 -26.18 0.24
CA PRO A 298 13.44 -27.52 0.37
C PRO A 298 13.38 -28.01 1.82
N GLY A 299 12.25 -28.60 2.22
CA GLY A 299 12.04 -29.20 3.54
C GLY A 299 11.77 -28.23 4.69
N THR A 300 11.66 -26.92 4.43
CA THR A 300 11.37 -25.91 5.49
C THR A 300 9.89 -25.66 5.69
N MET A 301 9.12 -25.72 4.61
CA MET A 301 7.67 -25.56 4.63
C MET A 301 7.07 -26.27 3.41
N SER A 302 5.76 -26.54 3.42
CA SER A 302 5.14 -27.15 2.24
C SER A 302 5.03 -26.14 1.08
N PRO A 303 5.13 -26.59 -0.17
CA PRO A 303 4.92 -25.77 -1.36
C PRO A 303 3.61 -24.97 -1.33
N GLU A 304 2.52 -25.61 -0.92
CA GLU A 304 1.20 -24.99 -0.83
C GLU A 304 1.16 -23.86 0.20
N ALA A 305 1.80 -24.07 1.37
CA ALA A 305 1.88 -23.04 2.40
C ALA A 305 2.72 -21.84 1.95
N PHE A 306 3.78 -22.06 1.17
CA PHE A 306 4.58 -20.99 0.59
C PHE A 306 3.82 -20.22 -0.50
N LEU A 307 3.12 -20.93 -1.38
CA LEU A 307 2.33 -20.34 -2.45
C LEU A 307 1.08 -19.61 -1.93
N GLN A 308 0.65 -19.88 -0.68
CA GLN A 308 -0.46 -19.15 -0.05
C GLN A 308 -0.21 -17.64 0.01
N GLU A 309 1.04 -17.22 0.19
CA GLU A 309 1.42 -15.80 0.12
C GLU A 309 1.10 -15.21 -1.26
N ALA A 310 1.48 -15.90 -2.33
CA ALA A 310 1.17 -15.49 -3.68
C ALA A 310 -0.35 -15.47 -3.95
N GLN A 311 -1.11 -16.42 -3.41
CA GLN A 311 -2.57 -16.43 -3.55
C GLN A 311 -3.24 -15.21 -2.91
N VAL A 312 -2.75 -14.77 -1.76
CA VAL A 312 -3.22 -13.52 -1.12
C VAL A 312 -2.82 -12.32 -1.99
N MET A 313 -1.56 -12.25 -2.43
CA MET A 313 -1.06 -11.13 -3.24
C MET A 313 -1.76 -11.02 -4.59
N LYS A 314 -2.24 -12.12 -5.19
CA LYS A 314 -3.06 -12.11 -6.42
C LYS A 314 -4.37 -11.34 -6.24
N LYS A 315 -4.93 -11.33 -5.03
CA LYS A 315 -6.20 -10.69 -4.69
C LYS A 315 -6.03 -9.25 -4.19
N LEU A 316 -4.86 -8.93 -3.61
CA LEU A 316 -4.57 -7.62 -3.03
C LEU A 316 -3.71 -6.81 -4.00
N ARG A 317 -4.27 -5.71 -4.50
CA ARG A 317 -3.60 -4.85 -5.48
C ARG A 317 -3.77 -3.38 -5.12
N HIS A 318 -2.70 -2.78 -4.63
CA HIS A 318 -2.68 -1.38 -4.24
C HIS A 318 -1.26 -0.83 -4.37
N GLU A 319 -1.12 0.45 -4.69
CA GLU A 319 0.18 1.10 -4.89
C GLU A 319 1.09 1.12 -3.64
N LYS A 320 0.50 1.01 -2.45
CA LYS A 320 1.22 0.94 -1.17
C LYS A 320 1.35 -0.50 -0.64
N LEU A 321 1.05 -1.49 -1.48
CA LEU A 321 1.36 -2.89 -1.23
C LEU A 321 2.39 -3.38 -2.24
N VAL A 322 3.34 -4.21 -1.81
CA VAL A 322 4.30 -4.84 -2.71
C VAL A 322 3.55 -5.72 -3.70
N GLN A 323 3.84 -5.52 -4.98
CA GLN A 323 3.09 -6.15 -6.06
C GLN A 323 3.69 -7.50 -6.45
N LEU A 324 2.84 -8.51 -6.58
CA LEU A 324 3.18 -9.77 -7.22
C LEU A 324 3.32 -9.58 -8.73
N TYR A 325 4.37 -10.12 -9.34
CA TYR A 325 4.57 -10.13 -10.78
C TYR A 325 4.30 -11.50 -11.38
N ALA A 326 4.85 -12.54 -10.77
CA ALA A 326 4.76 -13.89 -11.29
C ALA A 326 5.07 -14.95 -10.22
N VAL A 327 4.82 -16.19 -10.57
CA VAL A 327 5.12 -17.38 -9.76
C VAL A 327 5.80 -18.42 -10.63
N VAL A 328 6.71 -19.18 -10.05
CA VAL A 328 7.19 -20.47 -10.58
C VAL A 328 6.76 -21.53 -9.59
N SER A 329 5.77 -22.34 -9.94
CA SER A 329 5.19 -23.33 -9.03
C SER A 329 5.92 -24.67 -9.00
N GLU A 330 6.82 -24.91 -9.95
CA GLU A 330 7.71 -26.08 -9.95
C GLU A 330 8.90 -25.86 -9.00
N GLU A 331 9.34 -26.90 -8.32
CA GLU A 331 10.49 -26.82 -7.40
C GLU A 331 11.81 -26.56 -8.15
N PRO A 332 12.67 -25.68 -7.64
CA PRO A 332 12.51 -24.77 -6.50
C PRO A 332 11.48 -23.65 -6.81
N ILE A 333 10.50 -23.47 -5.90
CA ILE A 333 9.38 -22.53 -6.09
C ILE A 333 9.87 -21.09 -5.93
N TYR A 334 9.44 -20.21 -6.82
CA TYR A 334 9.72 -18.77 -6.78
C TYR A 334 8.44 -17.95 -6.70
N ILE A 335 8.45 -16.94 -5.84
CA ILE A 335 7.48 -15.83 -5.85
C ILE A 335 8.23 -14.60 -6.33
N VAL A 336 7.78 -14.02 -7.44
CA VAL A 336 8.42 -12.89 -8.10
C VAL A 336 7.59 -11.63 -7.85
N THR A 337 8.22 -10.63 -7.26
CA THR A 337 7.56 -9.38 -6.89
C THR A 337 8.31 -8.17 -7.45
N GLU A 338 7.71 -7.00 -7.36
CA GLU A 338 8.44 -5.76 -7.61
C GLU A 338 9.67 -5.65 -6.70
N TYR A 339 10.72 -5.04 -7.25
CA TYR A 339 11.95 -4.79 -6.51
C TYR A 339 11.93 -3.39 -5.89
N MET A 340 12.19 -3.31 -4.59
CA MET A 340 12.26 -2.07 -3.82
C MET A 340 13.72 -1.82 -3.40
N ASN A 341 14.36 -0.81 -3.98
CA ASN A 341 15.81 -0.60 -3.89
C ASN A 341 16.32 -0.12 -2.52
N GLY A 342 15.46 0.45 -1.68
CA GLY A 342 15.81 0.87 -0.32
C GLY A 342 15.79 -0.24 0.72
N GLY A 343 15.37 -1.47 0.34
CA GLY A 343 15.29 -2.60 1.26
C GLY A 343 14.19 -2.46 2.31
N SER A 344 14.35 -3.11 3.47
CA SER A 344 13.37 -3.00 4.55
C SER A 344 13.41 -1.62 5.21
N LEU A 345 12.25 -1.12 5.64
CA LEU A 345 12.16 0.14 6.41
C LEU A 345 13.01 0.07 7.68
N LEU A 346 13.07 -1.10 8.32
CA LEU A 346 13.89 -1.28 9.53
C LEU A 346 15.38 -1.03 9.26
N ASP A 347 15.91 -1.62 8.19
CA ASP A 347 17.31 -1.43 7.80
C ASP A 347 17.55 -0.01 7.27
N TYR A 348 16.59 0.53 6.53
CA TYR A 348 16.64 1.90 6.04
C TYR A 348 16.72 2.91 7.19
N LEU A 349 15.87 2.77 8.22
CA LEU A 349 15.88 3.64 9.41
C LEU A 349 17.20 3.58 10.19
N LYS A 350 17.89 2.44 10.18
CA LYS A 350 19.18 2.23 10.86
C LYS A 350 20.39 2.68 10.03
N SER A 351 20.20 2.91 8.74
CA SER A 351 21.25 3.37 7.84
C SER A 351 21.53 4.87 7.99
N ASP A 352 22.60 5.34 7.35
CA ASP A 352 22.94 6.77 7.28
C ASP A 352 21.80 7.59 6.64
N ASN A 353 21.14 7.05 5.63
CA ASN A 353 19.97 7.67 5.01
C ASN A 353 18.81 7.86 6.00
N GLY A 354 18.57 6.86 6.85
CA GLY A 354 17.56 6.92 7.90
C GLY A 354 17.86 7.95 8.98
N SER A 355 19.14 8.17 9.29
CA SER A 355 19.56 9.17 10.28
C SER A 355 19.20 10.60 9.87
N CYS A 356 19.20 10.89 8.57
CA CYS A 356 18.88 12.20 7.99
C CYS A 356 17.37 12.48 7.91
N LEU A 357 16.51 11.48 8.08
CA LEU A 357 15.06 11.67 8.03
C LEU A 357 14.59 12.55 9.19
N ARG A 358 13.74 13.52 8.88
CA ARG A 358 13.09 14.39 9.85
C ARG A 358 11.62 13.98 10.03
N LEU A 359 10.95 14.58 10.99
CA LEU A 359 9.56 14.27 11.32
C LEU A 359 8.62 14.31 10.09
N PRO A 360 8.69 15.28 9.16
CA PRO A 360 7.82 15.29 8.00
C PRO A 360 7.93 14.02 7.14
N GLN A 361 9.15 13.55 6.88
CA GLN A 361 9.36 12.32 6.11
C GLN A 361 8.86 11.08 6.88
N LEU A 362 9.07 11.02 8.19
CA LEU A 362 8.60 9.89 9.01
C LEU A 362 7.07 9.81 9.06
N VAL A 363 6.39 10.96 9.17
CA VAL A 363 4.92 11.03 9.14
C VAL A 363 4.40 10.68 7.74
N ASP A 364 5.07 11.11 6.68
CA ASP A 364 4.71 10.74 5.31
C ASP A 364 4.83 9.23 5.08
N MET A 365 5.92 8.61 5.55
CA MET A 365 6.08 7.16 5.50
C MET A 365 4.97 6.44 6.26
N ALA A 366 4.59 6.93 7.45
CA ALA A 366 3.48 6.39 8.22
C ALA A 366 2.14 6.53 7.48
N ALA A 367 1.89 7.67 6.83
CA ALA A 367 0.70 7.90 6.02
C ALA A 367 0.60 6.92 4.83
N GLN A 368 1.72 6.65 4.15
CA GLN A 368 1.75 5.68 3.05
C GLN A 368 1.45 4.26 3.52
N ILE A 369 2.01 3.84 4.67
CA ILE A 369 1.78 2.53 5.26
C ILE A 369 0.31 2.39 5.67
N SER A 370 -0.27 3.41 6.33
CA SER A 370 -1.68 3.40 6.70
C SER A 370 -2.61 3.38 5.49
N SER A 371 -2.24 4.03 4.37
CA SER A 371 -2.97 3.96 3.10
C SER A 371 -3.02 2.52 2.54
N GLY A 372 -1.88 1.81 2.53
CA GLY A 372 -1.83 0.40 2.16
C GLY A 372 -2.70 -0.47 3.07
N MET A 373 -2.64 -0.23 4.38
CA MET A 373 -3.43 -0.98 5.36
C MET A 373 -4.92 -0.63 5.36
N ALA A 374 -5.30 0.60 5.01
CA ALA A 374 -6.70 0.97 4.78
C ALA A 374 -7.30 0.19 3.59
N TYR A 375 -6.50 -0.07 2.55
CA TYR A 375 -6.92 -0.96 1.48
C TYR A 375 -7.06 -2.41 1.97
N VAL A 376 -6.12 -2.94 2.76
CA VAL A 376 -6.21 -4.29 3.36
C VAL A 376 -7.47 -4.41 4.21
N GLU A 377 -7.80 -3.37 5.02
CA GLU A 377 -9.02 -3.26 5.82
C GLU A 377 -10.29 -3.34 4.95
N ARG A 378 -10.37 -2.56 3.87
CA ARG A 378 -11.51 -2.57 2.93
C ARG A 378 -11.70 -3.92 2.24
N MET A 379 -10.60 -4.64 2.02
CA MET A 379 -10.62 -5.97 1.38
C MET A 379 -10.92 -7.10 2.38
N ASN A 380 -11.18 -6.79 3.66
CA ASN A 380 -11.43 -7.73 4.75
C ASN A 380 -10.27 -8.71 5.01
N TYR A 381 -9.04 -8.26 4.80
CA TYR A 381 -7.85 -9.03 5.16
C TYR A 381 -7.24 -8.55 6.47
N VAL A 382 -6.48 -9.44 7.10
CA VAL A 382 -5.64 -9.16 8.27
C VAL A 382 -4.21 -9.54 7.93
N HIS A 383 -3.25 -8.65 8.15
CA HIS A 383 -1.84 -8.85 7.80
C HIS A 383 -1.12 -9.76 8.79
N ARG A 384 -1.31 -9.57 10.08
CA ARG A 384 -0.77 -10.32 11.23
C ARG A 384 0.72 -10.13 11.55
N ASP A 385 1.49 -9.50 10.70
CA ASP A 385 2.92 -9.23 10.95
C ASP A 385 3.33 -7.83 10.47
N LEU A 386 2.54 -6.82 10.82
CA LEU A 386 2.82 -5.43 10.47
C LEU A 386 3.93 -4.88 11.38
N ARG A 387 5.10 -4.59 10.80
CA ARG A 387 6.28 -4.03 11.47
C ARG A 387 7.27 -3.47 10.44
N ALA A 388 8.22 -2.63 10.88
CA ALA A 388 9.16 -1.98 9.98
C ALA A 388 9.99 -2.96 9.12
N ALA A 389 10.24 -4.18 9.60
CA ALA A 389 10.95 -5.21 8.82
C ALA A 389 10.14 -5.69 7.60
N ASN A 390 8.81 -5.55 7.62
CA ASN A 390 7.89 -5.98 6.57
C ASN A 390 7.34 -4.81 5.74
N ILE A 391 7.93 -3.64 5.86
CA ILE A 391 7.72 -2.50 4.98
C ILE A 391 8.96 -2.36 4.09
N LEU A 392 8.76 -2.21 2.79
CA LEU A 392 9.85 -1.97 1.85
C LEU A 392 9.87 -0.52 1.40
N VAL A 393 11.08 0.00 1.21
CA VAL A 393 11.34 1.38 0.80
C VAL A 393 11.84 1.38 -0.64
N GLY A 394 11.23 2.20 -1.47
CA GLY A 394 11.63 2.44 -2.85
C GLY A 394 12.25 3.83 -3.04
N GLU A 395 12.36 4.23 -4.28
CA GLU A 395 12.80 5.58 -4.65
C GLU A 395 11.89 6.65 -4.05
N ASN A 396 12.45 7.81 -3.74
CA ASN A 396 11.71 8.95 -3.19
C ASN A 396 10.93 8.64 -1.91
N LEU A 397 11.45 7.76 -1.05
CA LEU A 397 10.83 7.33 0.21
C LEU A 397 9.44 6.69 0.04
N VAL A 398 9.16 6.09 -1.11
CA VAL A 398 7.93 5.31 -1.30
C VAL A 398 7.98 4.10 -0.37
N CYS A 399 6.94 3.94 0.46
CA CYS A 399 6.80 2.81 1.37
C CYS A 399 5.69 1.89 0.91
N LYS A 400 5.95 0.58 0.92
CA LYS A 400 4.96 -0.45 0.59
C LYS A 400 4.96 -1.56 1.61
N VAL A 401 3.75 -2.01 1.97
CA VAL A 401 3.56 -3.16 2.87
C VAL A 401 3.91 -4.45 2.12
N ALA A 402 4.70 -5.30 2.75
CA ALA A 402 5.21 -6.54 2.21
C ALA A 402 4.97 -7.72 3.16
N ASP A 403 5.31 -8.91 2.73
CA ASP A 403 5.24 -10.17 3.49
C ASP A 403 3.83 -10.57 3.94
N PHE A 404 3.02 -10.97 2.95
CA PHE A 404 1.64 -11.45 3.15
C PHE A 404 1.56 -12.94 3.53
N GLY A 405 2.69 -13.57 3.90
CA GLY A 405 2.76 -14.99 4.24
C GLY A 405 1.87 -15.39 5.43
N LEU A 406 1.57 -14.45 6.33
CA LEU A 406 0.64 -14.63 7.44
C LEU A 406 -0.74 -14.03 7.22
N ALA A 407 -0.95 -13.28 6.14
CA ALA A 407 -2.22 -12.60 5.86
C ALA A 407 -3.37 -13.61 5.59
N ARG A 408 -4.58 -13.26 6.04
CA ARG A 408 -5.78 -14.09 5.90
C ARG A 408 -7.02 -13.24 5.66
N LEU A 409 -8.01 -13.83 4.99
CA LEU A 409 -9.36 -13.28 4.88
C LEU A 409 -10.10 -13.45 6.21
N ILE A 410 -10.89 -12.46 6.64
CA ILE A 410 -11.60 -12.47 7.94
C ILE A 410 -12.66 -13.59 7.99
N GLU A 411 -13.23 -13.98 6.85
CA GLU A 411 -14.23 -15.05 6.73
C GLU A 411 -13.66 -16.45 7.04
N ASP A 412 -12.34 -16.62 7.01
CA ASP A 412 -11.66 -17.87 7.37
C ASP A 412 -11.57 -18.02 8.91
N ASN A 413 -12.73 -18.08 9.59
CA ASN A 413 -12.87 -18.05 11.05
C ASN A 413 -12.29 -19.26 11.81
N GLU A 414 -11.60 -20.20 11.20
CA GLU A 414 -11.07 -21.41 11.84
C GLU A 414 -9.54 -21.47 11.97
N TYR A 415 -8.85 -20.36 11.83
CA TYR A 415 -7.41 -20.37 12.11
C TYR A 415 -7.11 -19.99 13.57
N THR A 416 -7.34 -20.89 14.48
CA THR A 416 -6.60 -20.94 15.75
C THR A 416 -5.13 -21.12 15.39
N ALA A 417 -4.31 -20.11 15.67
CA ALA A 417 -2.87 -20.21 15.48
C ALA A 417 -2.38 -21.55 16.07
N ARG A 418 -1.78 -22.41 15.22
CA ARG A 418 -1.22 -23.66 15.70
C ARG A 418 -0.32 -23.35 16.87
N GLN A 419 -0.55 -23.99 18.03
CA GLN A 419 0.31 -23.87 19.19
C GLN A 419 1.76 -24.08 18.78
N GLY A 420 2.59 -23.03 18.93
CA GLY A 420 4.00 -23.06 18.55
C GLY A 420 4.42 -22.09 17.42
N ALA A 421 3.50 -21.36 16.79
CA ALA A 421 3.87 -20.29 15.87
C ALA A 421 4.57 -19.17 16.64
N LYS A 422 5.83 -18.89 16.32
CA LYS A 422 6.61 -17.80 16.92
C LYS A 422 6.17 -16.48 16.29
N PHE A 423 5.18 -15.82 16.88
CA PHE A 423 4.81 -14.47 16.51
C PHE A 423 5.80 -13.44 17.11
N PRO A 424 5.99 -12.29 16.45
CA PRO A 424 6.77 -11.19 16.99
C PRO A 424 5.98 -10.50 18.12
N ILE A 425 6.03 -11.07 19.32
CA ILE A 425 5.21 -10.70 20.49
C ILE A 425 5.18 -9.19 20.76
N LYS A 426 6.31 -8.50 20.59
CA LYS A 426 6.42 -7.06 20.85
C LYS A 426 5.58 -6.18 19.91
N TRP A 427 5.15 -6.72 18.77
CA TRP A 427 4.28 -6.04 17.80
C TRP A 427 2.84 -6.54 17.85
N THR A 428 2.61 -7.68 18.48
CA THR A 428 1.33 -8.37 18.46
C THR A 428 0.40 -7.84 19.55
N ALA A 429 -0.84 -7.54 19.21
CA ALA A 429 -1.88 -7.12 20.14
C ALA A 429 -2.12 -8.22 21.21
N PRO A 430 -2.47 -7.85 22.46
CA PRO A 430 -2.66 -8.81 23.55
C PRO A 430 -3.68 -9.90 23.22
N GLU A 431 -4.83 -9.55 22.67
CA GLU A 431 -5.89 -10.50 22.28
C GLU A 431 -5.44 -11.48 21.20
N ALA A 432 -4.55 -11.03 20.31
CA ALA A 432 -3.97 -11.88 19.29
C ALA A 432 -2.88 -12.80 19.85
N ALA A 433 -2.02 -12.27 20.72
CA ALA A 433 -0.93 -13.03 21.33
C ALA A 433 -1.42 -14.10 22.32
N LEU A 434 -2.44 -13.79 23.13
CA LEU A 434 -2.94 -14.66 24.20
C LEU A 434 -4.03 -15.62 23.72
N TYR A 435 -4.92 -15.16 22.86
CA TYR A 435 -6.13 -15.89 22.47
C TYR A 435 -6.18 -16.25 20.99
N GLY A 436 -5.16 -15.87 20.19
CA GLY A 436 -5.14 -16.10 18.76
C GLY A 436 -6.17 -15.29 17.95
N ARG A 437 -6.77 -14.26 18.57
CA ARG A 437 -7.80 -13.42 17.95
C ARG A 437 -7.17 -12.32 17.12
N PHE A 438 -6.83 -12.66 15.88
CA PHE A 438 -6.31 -11.70 14.90
C PHE A 438 -7.45 -11.03 14.16
N THR A 439 -7.51 -9.71 14.24
CA THR A 439 -8.44 -8.86 13.48
C THR A 439 -7.66 -7.70 12.87
N ILE A 440 -8.29 -6.92 12.01
CA ILE A 440 -7.68 -5.68 11.50
C ILE A 440 -7.33 -4.72 12.64
N LYS A 441 -8.07 -4.77 13.76
CA LYS A 441 -7.79 -3.99 14.97
C LYS A 441 -6.51 -4.46 15.69
N SER A 442 -6.12 -5.72 15.54
CA SER A 442 -4.81 -6.18 15.99
C SER A 442 -3.67 -5.68 15.10
N ASP A 443 -3.90 -5.48 13.79
CA ASP A 443 -2.94 -4.80 12.91
C ASP A 443 -2.82 -3.30 13.24
N VAL A 444 -3.90 -2.65 13.69
CA VAL A 444 -3.86 -1.25 14.21
C VAL A 444 -2.94 -1.15 15.43
N TRP A 445 -3.02 -2.10 16.35
CA TRP A 445 -2.06 -2.19 17.47
C TRP A 445 -0.62 -2.26 16.97
N SER A 446 -0.36 -3.17 16.02
CA SER A 446 0.96 -3.36 15.41
C SER A 446 1.44 -2.08 14.72
N PHE A 447 0.54 -1.34 14.06
CA PHE A 447 0.84 -0.04 13.46
C PHE A 447 1.29 0.99 14.51
N GLY A 448 0.65 1.04 15.68
CA GLY A 448 1.10 1.87 16.79
C GLY A 448 2.53 1.54 17.23
N ILE A 449 2.91 0.24 17.25
CA ILE A 449 4.29 -0.18 17.51
C ILE A 449 5.24 0.25 16.39
N LEU A 450 4.80 0.12 15.12
CA LEU A 450 5.57 0.58 13.96
C LEU A 450 5.83 2.10 14.01
N LEU A 451 4.89 2.91 14.49
CA LEU A 451 5.11 4.34 14.72
C LEU A 451 6.26 4.59 15.71
N THR A 452 6.42 3.75 16.72
CA THR A 452 7.59 3.85 17.62
C THR A 452 8.88 3.46 16.92
N GLU A 453 8.87 2.47 16.01
CA GLU A 453 10.05 2.15 15.19
C GLU A 453 10.45 3.33 14.30
N LEU A 454 9.49 4.02 13.68
CA LEU A 454 9.75 5.22 12.88
C LEU A 454 10.36 6.34 13.72
N THR A 455 9.75 6.70 14.84
CA THR A 455 10.17 7.83 15.68
C THR A 455 11.47 7.58 16.42
N THR A 456 11.82 6.32 16.67
CA THR A 456 13.08 5.92 17.33
C THR A 456 14.15 5.45 16.35
N LYS A 457 13.95 5.60 15.04
CA LYS A 457 14.89 5.16 13.99
C LYS A 457 15.23 3.66 14.06
N GLY A 458 14.20 2.84 14.18
CA GLY A 458 14.32 1.38 14.14
C GLY A 458 14.80 0.74 15.45
N ARG A 459 14.66 1.40 16.60
CA ARG A 459 14.93 0.77 17.90
C ARG A 459 13.90 -0.32 18.19
N VAL A 460 14.38 -1.37 18.86
CA VAL A 460 13.50 -2.48 19.29
C VAL A 460 12.48 -1.96 20.30
N PRO A 461 11.18 -2.28 20.10
CA PRO A 461 10.13 -1.89 21.06
C PRO A 461 10.34 -2.49 22.44
N TYR A 462 9.78 -1.84 23.48
CA TYR A 462 9.89 -2.26 24.86
C TYR A 462 11.35 -2.55 25.26
N PRO A 463 12.25 -1.53 25.24
CA PRO A 463 13.65 -1.75 25.52
C PRO A 463 13.87 -2.36 26.90
N GLY A 464 14.74 -3.37 26.97
CA GLY A 464 15.07 -4.07 28.22
C GLY A 464 14.08 -5.17 28.62
N MET A 465 12.89 -5.26 28.02
CA MET A 465 11.88 -6.27 28.35
C MET A 465 11.99 -7.51 27.46
N VAL A 466 11.85 -8.70 28.03
CA VAL A 466 11.67 -9.95 27.27
C VAL A 466 10.21 -10.14 26.87
N ASN A 467 9.93 -10.99 25.88
CA ASN A 467 8.58 -11.17 25.33
C ASN A 467 7.51 -11.48 26.37
N ARG A 468 7.80 -12.35 27.35
CA ARG A 468 6.87 -12.69 28.41
C ARG A 468 6.54 -11.48 29.29
N GLU A 469 7.56 -10.72 29.64
CA GLU A 469 7.40 -9.52 30.47
C GLU A 469 6.56 -8.45 29.73
N VAL A 470 6.76 -8.30 28.41
CA VAL A 470 5.94 -7.39 27.59
C VAL A 470 4.47 -7.75 27.67
N LEU A 471 4.10 -9.03 27.51
CA LEU A 471 2.72 -9.47 27.61
C LEU A 471 2.13 -9.19 28.99
N ASP A 472 2.84 -9.57 30.08
CA ASP A 472 2.40 -9.36 31.42
C ASP A 472 2.19 -7.87 31.77
N GLN A 473 3.08 -7.00 31.30
CA GLN A 473 2.98 -5.56 31.55
C GLN A 473 1.87 -4.90 30.72
N VAL A 474 1.74 -5.25 29.44
CA VAL A 474 0.71 -4.70 28.54
C VAL A 474 -0.69 -5.08 29.02
N GLU A 475 -0.90 -6.31 29.49
CA GLU A 475 -2.16 -6.76 30.07
C GLU A 475 -2.54 -5.96 31.33
N ARG A 476 -1.55 -5.56 32.13
CA ARG A 476 -1.72 -4.71 33.32
C ARG A 476 -1.90 -3.23 32.97
N GLY A 477 -1.95 -2.87 31.69
CA GLY A 477 -2.18 -1.50 31.23
C GLY A 477 -0.92 -0.68 30.93
N TYR A 478 0.28 -1.29 30.99
CA TYR A 478 1.50 -0.59 30.59
C TYR A 478 1.48 -0.28 29.08
N ARG A 479 1.90 0.92 28.75
CA ARG A 479 2.14 1.36 27.36
C ARG A 479 3.52 1.99 27.28
N MET A 480 4.16 1.93 26.12
CA MET A 480 5.47 2.55 25.93
C MET A 480 5.39 4.06 26.18
N PRO A 481 6.38 4.62 26.89
CA PRO A 481 6.41 6.03 27.17
C PRO A 481 6.70 6.83 25.90
N PHE A 482 6.53 8.13 26.01
CA PHE A 482 6.80 9.13 25.00
C PHE A 482 8.21 8.98 24.41
N PRO A 483 8.39 8.70 23.10
CA PRO A 483 9.72 8.62 22.51
C PRO A 483 10.40 10.00 22.48
N PRO A 484 11.70 10.10 22.76
CA PRO A 484 12.42 11.36 22.67
C PRO A 484 12.29 12.02 21.30
N GLY A 485 11.87 13.29 21.26
CA GLY A 485 11.68 14.06 20.02
C GLY A 485 10.40 13.73 19.24
N CYS A 486 9.55 12.87 19.77
CA CYS A 486 8.24 12.59 19.19
C CYS A 486 7.25 13.70 19.57
N PRO A 487 6.42 14.24 18.66
CA PRO A 487 5.34 15.14 19.03
C PRO A 487 4.28 14.45 19.90
N GLU A 488 3.68 15.20 20.82
CA GLU A 488 2.63 14.70 21.72
C GLU A 488 1.43 14.13 20.93
N SER A 489 1.00 14.82 19.90
CA SER A 489 -0.10 14.39 19.02
C SER A 489 0.14 13.04 18.35
N LEU A 490 1.40 12.73 18.00
CA LEU A 490 1.76 11.44 17.41
C LEU A 490 1.82 10.33 18.47
N HIS A 491 2.27 10.66 19.71
CA HIS A 491 2.20 9.72 20.84
C HIS A 491 0.75 9.43 21.24
N ASP A 492 -0.12 10.45 21.25
CA ASP A 492 -1.56 10.26 21.48
C ASP A 492 -2.19 9.33 20.46
N LEU A 493 -1.76 9.42 19.19
CA LEU A 493 -2.20 8.49 18.16
C LEU A 493 -1.75 7.05 18.44
N MET A 494 -0.50 6.86 18.92
CA MET A 494 -0.01 5.55 19.35
C MET A 494 -0.85 5.01 20.51
N LEU A 495 -1.19 5.83 21.49
CA LEU A 495 -2.03 5.43 22.64
C LEU A 495 -3.44 5.04 22.18
N GLN A 496 -4.00 5.70 21.17
CA GLN A 496 -5.27 5.30 20.56
C GLN A 496 -5.16 3.93 19.88
N CYS A 497 -4.07 3.65 19.16
CA CYS A 497 -3.81 2.33 18.57
C CYS A 497 -3.69 1.23 19.63
N TRP A 498 -3.25 1.57 20.84
CA TRP A 498 -3.04 0.61 21.95
C TRP A 498 -4.18 0.60 22.98
N ARG A 499 -5.37 1.01 22.62
CA ARG A 499 -6.55 0.84 23.49
C ARG A 499 -6.77 -0.64 23.79
N LYS A 500 -7.20 -0.92 25.03
CA LYS A 500 -7.39 -2.29 25.49
C LYS A 500 -8.50 -2.97 24.69
N ASP A 501 -9.62 -2.29 24.52
CA ASP A 501 -10.71 -2.76 23.69
C ASP A 501 -10.34 -2.56 22.19
N PRO A 502 -10.27 -3.63 21.39
CA PRO A 502 -9.98 -3.51 19.96
C PRO A 502 -10.94 -2.60 19.19
N GLU A 503 -12.23 -2.59 19.56
CA GLU A 503 -13.24 -1.77 18.87
C GLU A 503 -13.08 -0.27 19.11
N GLU A 504 -12.42 0.12 20.20
CA GLU A 504 -12.09 1.51 20.48
C GLU A 504 -10.86 2.03 19.70
N ARG A 505 -10.09 1.14 19.08
CA ARG A 505 -8.94 1.52 18.26
C ARG A 505 -9.42 2.14 16.95
N PRO A 506 -8.69 3.15 16.40
CA PRO A 506 -9.06 3.77 15.14
C PRO A 506 -9.09 2.76 13.98
N THR A 507 -9.72 3.14 12.88
CA THR A 507 -9.59 2.45 11.59
C THR A 507 -8.32 2.89 10.87
N PHE A 508 -7.84 2.10 9.92
CA PHE A 508 -6.73 2.53 9.08
C PHE A 508 -7.10 3.70 8.16
N GLU A 509 -8.36 3.80 7.76
CA GLU A 509 -8.86 4.98 7.04
C GLU A 509 -8.72 6.26 7.85
N TYR A 510 -9.08 6.23 9.15
CA TYR A 510 -8.86 7.36 10.06
C TYR A 510 -7.37 7.67 10.25
N LEU A 511 -6.53 6.64 10.44
CA LEU A 511 -5.08 6.81 10.61
C LEU A 511 -4.44 7.42 9.37
N GLN A 512 -4.86 6.99 8.19
CA GLN A 512 -4.42 7.58 6.92
C GLN A 512 -4.77 9.06 6.85
N ALA A 513 -6.05 9.41 7.04
CA ALA A 513 -6.50 10.80 6.98
C ALA A 513 -5.79 11.69 8.00
N PHE A 514 -5.63 11.21 9.25
CA PHE A 514 -4.94 11.94 10.30
C PHE A 514 -3.47 12.23 9.94
N LEU A 515 -2.75 11.23 9.41
CA LEU A 515 -1.34 11.37 9.07
C LEU A 515 -1.11 12.18 7.79
N GLU A 516 -2.02 12.09 6.83
CA GLU A 516 -1.99 12.91 5.61
C GLU A 516 -2.21 14.39 5.93
N ASP A 517 -3.09 14.70 6.86
CA ASP A 517 -3.40 16.07 7.27
C ASP A 517 -2.54 16.58 8.42
N TYR A 518 -1.56 15.80 8.90
CA TYR A 518 -0.82 16.09 10.12
C TYR A 518 -0.21 17.49 10.18
N PHE A 519 0.33 18.00 9.08
CA PHE A 519 0.97 19.31 9.00
C PHE A 519 0.09 20.39 8.33
N THR A 520 -1.06 20.05 7.76
CA THR A 520 -1.90 21.01 7.04
C THR A 520 -2.60 21.98 7.97
N ALA A 521 -2.90 21.57 9.19
CA ALA A 521 -3.50 22.44 10.22
C ALA A 521 -2.51 23.48 10.77
N THR A 522 -1.21 23.29 10.58
CA THR A 522 -0.14 24.13 11.13
C THR A 522 0.47 25.10 10.11
N GLU A 523 0.30 24.84 8.80
CA GLU A 523 0.72 25.75 7.75
C GLU A 523 -0.48 26.19 6.91
N PRO A 524 -0.89 27.48 6.99
CA PRO A 524 -1.94 28.00 6.12
C PRO A 524 -1.53 27.82 4.67
N GLN A 525 -2.47 27.35 3.84
CA GLN A 525 -2.24 27.22 2.40
C GLN A 525 -1.89 28.60 1.85
N TYR A 526 -0.79 28.69 1.13
CA TYR A 526 -0.45 29.88 0.38
C TYR A 526 -1.56 30.14 -0.66
N GLN A 527 -2.25 31.27 -0.53
CA GLN A 527 -3.27 31.71 -1.47
C GLN A 527 -2.75 32.96 -2.20
N PRO A 528 -2.32 32.84 -3.47
CA PRO A 528 -1.95 34.02 -4.22
C PRO A 528 -3.20 34.86 -4.50
N GLY A 529 -3.16 36.09 -4.14
CA GLY A 529 -4.24 37.04 -4.35
C GLY A 529 -4.89 37.61 -3.08
N ASP A 530 -4.59 37.04 -1.90
CA ASP A 530 -5.06 37.62 -0.64
C ASP A 530 -4.22 38.85 -0.18
N ASN A 531 -3.11 39.11 -0.87
CA ASN A 531 -2.19 40.23 -0.62
C ASN A 531 -2.14 41.23 -1.79
N LEU A 532 -3.21 41.36 -2.57
CA LEU A 532 -3.27 42.38 -3.64
C LEU A 532 -4.48 43.29 -3.45
#